data_ee5ba72cfd5399b8b646fc04293042b0
#
_entry.id   ee5ba72cfd5399b8b646fc04293042b0
#
_cell.length_a   1.000
_cell.length_b   1.000
_cell.length_c   1.000
_cell.angle_alpha   90.00
_cell.angle_beta   90.00
_cell.angle_gamma   90.00
#
_symmetry.space_group_name_H-M   'P 1'
#
loop_
_entity.id
_entity.type
_entity.pdbx_description
1 polymer ?
#
loop_
_entity_poly.entity_id
_entity_poly.type
_entity_poly.pdbx_seq_one_letter_code
_entity_poly.pdbx_strand_id
1 'polypeptide(L)'
;MKNSLAEAIELVESGQAEEGLKKLTAIEKTLHDEEKFLLAEKYYQWGNTEQALNIMEDMQLLYPEESEITVFLAELYIDMDEEEKALELLNTIPETDSSYVQALILSADLYQMQGLNEVSEQKLLAAKKIVPNEPVIDFALGELYFHQGHYHRAIPYFKDVLKEHAVITGVNVYQRLAESISASGEFEEALPYYEKAVEEQVDLHTLFGYGFTALQANYTKTAIDQFIKLKELDHEYTSLYLYLAKAYEEEGMLQESLQTVKDGLKVDEYNKELFVYGGKVALKNNEPHEAVNLLREAIAIDPGHVEATITLTNIYMQEQKYEDVIDCLKEVMRYGEEDPEYDRKLARAYHETEQYSDALNHYQRAYNFFKEEPDFLMEYGYYLLEDGNRAAAQEMFRQALKYDPANVEIEEILIQLEDDF
;
A
#
# COMPACT_ATOMS: atom_id res chain seq x y z
N MET A 1 -24.82 41.45 31.33
CA MET A 1 -24.93 40.03 30.88
C MET A 1 -23.89 39.71 29.82
N LYS A 2 -23.72 40.49 28.75
CA LYS A 2 -22.61 40.21 27.75
C LYS A 2 -21.21 40.06 28.39
N ASN A 3 -20.92 40.78 29.51
CA ASN A 3 -19.63 40.62 30.21
C ASN A 3 -19.49 39.27 30.95
N SER A 4 -20.56 38.68 31.44
CA SER A 4 -20.47 37.43 32.23
C SER A 4 -20.27 36.18 31.38
N LEU A 5 -20.83 36.13 30.16
CA LEU A 5 -20.57 35.03 29.19
C LEU A 5 -19.14 35.11 28.68
N ALA A 6 -18.68 36.30 28.23
CA ALA A 6 -17.34 36.48 27.75
C ALA A 6 -16.26 36.15 28.81
N GLU A 7 -16.49 36.62 30.07
CA GLU A 7 -15.58 36.28 31.18
C GLU A 7 -15.52 34.78 31.48
N ALA A 8 -16.65 34.09 31.38
CA ALA A 8 -16.68 32.65 31.62
C ALA A 8 -16.02 31.86 30.49
N ILE A 9 -16.18 32.27 29.21
CA ILE A 9 -15.47 31.72 28.06
C ILE A 9 -13.96 31.95 28.21
N GLU A 10 -13.51 33.16 28.55
CA GLU A 10 -12.09 33.49 28.75
C GLU A 10 -11.46 32.63 29.87
N LEU A 11 -12.20 32.31 30.94
CA LEU A 11 -11.71 31.38 31.98
C LEU A 11 -11.44 29.98 31.41
N VAL A 12 -12.32 29.45 30.57
CA VAL A 12 -12.13 28.13 29.95
C VAL A 12 -10.91 28.16 29.03
N GLU A 13 -10.82 29.16 28.16
CA GLU A 13 -9.75 29.29 27.17
C GLU A 13 -8.37 29.61 27.80
N SER A 14 -8.36 30.23 29.00
CA SER A 14 -7.13 30.50 29.78
C SER A 14 -6.67 29.32 30.64
N GLY A 15 -7.33 28.14 30.55
CA GLY A 15 -6.95 26.93 31.27
C GLY A 15 -7.60 26.76 32.65
N GLN A 16 -8.53 27.66 33.05
CA GLN A 16 -9.34 27.54 34.26
C GLN A 16 -10.73 26.91 33.95
N ALA A 17 -10.68 25.77 33.21
CA ALA A 17 -11.86 25.16 32.61
C ALA A 17 -12.95 24.82 33.62
N GLU A 18 -12.61 24.27 34.81
CA GLU A 18 -13.59 23.88 35.81
C GLU A 18 -14.36 25.09 36.38
N GLU A 19 -13.68 26.21 36.61
CA GLU A 19 -14.33 27.44 37.12
C GLU A 19 -15.20 28.09 36.02
N GLY A 20 -14.68 28.14 34.80
CA GLY A 20 -15.39 28.68 33.63
C GLY A 20 -16.66 27.90 33.33
N LEU A 21 -16.59 26.57 33.26
CA LEU A 21 -17.75 25.70 33.01
C LEU A 21 -18.83 25.80 34.10
N LYS A 22 -18.42 25.91 35.39
CA LYS A 22 -19.38 26.14 36.49
C LYS A 22 -20.10 27.50 36.34
N LYS A 23 -19.38 28.55 35.92
CA LYS A 23 -20.01 29.86 35.65
C LYS A 23 -20.97 29.78 34.46
N LEU A 24 -20.55 29.12 33.36
CA LEU A 24 -21.40 28.94 32.17
C LEU A 24 -22.72 28.22 32.52
N THR A 25 -22.65 27.09 33.21
CA THR A 25 -23.85 26.34 33.65
C THR A 25 -24.79 27.20 34.54
N ALA A 26 -24.22 28.08 35.35
CA ALA A 26 -25.03 28.95 36.23
C ALA A 26 -25.78 30.06 35.47
N ILE A 27 -25.22 30.57 34.35
CA ILE A 27 -25.83 31.66 33.59
C ILE A 27 -26.63 31.17 32.37
N GLU A 28 -26.47 29.95 31.92
CA GLU A 28 -27.04 29.37 30.70
C GLU A 28 -28.54 29.66 30.55
N LYS A 29 -29.33 29.40 31.62
CA LYS A 29 -30.77 29.63 31.62
C LYS A 29 -31.20 31.10 31.54
N THR A 30 -30.25 32.04 31.71
CA THR A 30 -30.53 33.48 31.69
C THR A 30 -30.02 34.15 30.41
N LEU A 31 -29.35 33.38 29.55
CA LEU A 31 -28.82 33.87 28.27
C LEU A 31 -29.96 34.10 27.27
N HIS A 32 -29.74 35.08 26.37
CA HIS A 32 -30.57 35.24 25.18
C HIS A 32 -30.22 34.17 24.13
N ASP A 33 -31.10 33.95 23.18
CA ASP A 33 -31.00 32.82 22.26
C ASP A 33 -29.74 32.92 21.39
N GLU A 34 -29.31 34.10 20.91
CA GLU A 34 -28.04 34.32 20.23
C GLU A 34 -26.83 33.94 21.11
N GLU A 35 -26.89 34.23 22.42
CA GLU A 35 -25.83 33.89 23.38
C GLU A 35 -25.81 32.39 23.69
N LYS A 36 -26.97 31.70 23.64
CA LYS A 36 -27.05 30.24 23.77
C LYS A 36 -26.45 29.54 22.56
N PHE A 37 -26.74 30.03 21.35
CA PHE A 37 -26.13 29.51 20.12
C PHE A 37 -24.60 29.58 20.18
N LEU A 38 -24.07 30.76 20.50
CA LEU A 38 -22.65 30.96 20.71
C LEU A 38 -22.07 30.02 21.80
N LEU A 39 -22.81 29.82 22.89
CA LEU A 39 -22.39 28.91 23.95
C LEU A 39 -22.35 27.44 23.47
N ALA A 40 -23.30 27.01 22.68
CA ALA A 40 -23.32 25.67 22.08
C ALA A 40 -22.11 25.47 21.13
N GLU A 41 -21.82 26.47 20.28
CA GLU A 41 -20.61 26.44 19.45
C GLU A 41 -19.30 26.31 20.28
N LYS A 42 -19.20 27.05 21.40
CA LYS A 42 -18.06 26.97 22.31
C LYS A 42 -17.98 25.62 23.02
N TYR A 43 -19.09 25.06 23.50
CA TYR A 43 -19.10 23.71 24.06
C TYR A 43 -18.65 22.68 23.06
N TYR A 44 -19.08 22.79 21.80
CA TYR A 44 -18.67 21.89 20.73
C TYR A 44 -17.17 22.01 20.46
N GLN A 45 -16.61 23.24 20.32
CA GLN A 45 -15.20 23.49 20.15
C GLN A 45 -14.32 22.89 21.29
N TRP A 46 -14.86 22.83 22.51
CA TRP A 46 -14.15 22.26 23.67
C TRP A 46 -14.39 20.76 23.85
N GLY A 47 -15.08 20.10 22.93
CA GLY A 47 -15.39 18.68 22.99
C GLY A 47 -16.52 18.32 23.99
N ASN A 48 -17.30 19.31 24.44
CA ASN A 48 -18.46 19.10 25.30
C ASN A 48 -19.74 18.94 24.45
N THR A 49 -19.74 17.96 23.55
CA THR A 49 -20.79 17.77 22.53
C THR A 49 -22.15 17.54 23.12
N GLU A 50 -22.26 16.83 24.28
CA GLU A 50 -23.55 16.59 24.97
C GLU A 50 -24.20 17.89 25.47
N GLN A 51 -23.42 18.85 25.99
CA GLN A 51 -23.95 20.14 26.44
C GLN A 51 -24.38 21.01 25.26
N ALA A 52 -23.61 20.99 24.17
CA ALA A 52 -23.99 21.66 22.93
C ALA A 52 -25.31 21.09 22.39
N LEU A 53 -25.42 19.76 22.33
CA LEU A 53 -26.62 19.06 21.87
C LEU A 53 -27.87 19.47 22.66
N ASN A 54 -27.84 19.45 24.01
CA ASN A 54 -28.97 19.84 24.83
C ASN A 54 -29.45 21.27 24.54
N ILE A 55 -28.51 22.21 24.35
CA ILE A 55 -28.88 23.61 24.02
C ILE A 55 -29.48 23.67 22.62
N MET A 56 -28.92 22.95 21.64
CA MET A 56 -29.40 23.02 20.27
C MET A 56 -30.77 22.31 20.11
N GLU A 57 -31.02 21.21 20.82
CA GLU A 57 -32.35 20.56 20.86
C GLU A 57 -33.43 21.50 21.42
N ASP A 58 -33.12 22.20 22.52
CA ASP A 58 -34.04 23.20 23.09
C ASP A 58 -34.31 24.35 22.11
N MET A 59 -33.26 24.80 21.39
CA MET A 59 -33.38 25.85 20.38
C MET A 59 -34.16 25.38 19.14
N GLN A 60 -34.00 24.15 18.69
CA GLN A 60 -34.77 23.58 17.57
C GLN A 60 -36.26 23.51 17.88
N LEU A 61 -36.63 23.22 19.13
CA LEU A 61 -38.03 23.24 19.56
C LEU A 61 -38.65 24.66 19.54
N LEU A 62 -37.86 25.70 19.79
CA LEU A 62 -38.30 27.09 19.78
C LEU A 62 -38.30 27.68 18.37
N TYR A 63 -37.36 27.26 17.52
CA TYR A 63 -37.11 27.80 16.19
C TYR A 63 -37.05 26.70 15.15
N PRO A 64 -38.13 25.94 14.91
CA PRO A 64 -38.09 24.76 14.03
C PRO A 64 -37.82 25.08 12.54
N GLU A 65 -38.01 26.34 12.13
CA GLU A 65 -37.78 26.80 10.75
C GLU A 65 -36.39 27.40 10.53
N GLU A 66 -35.54 27.46 11.58
CA GLU A 66 -34.20 28.02 11.47
C GLU A 66 -33.22 26.94 11.05
N SER A 67 -32.89 26.91 9.75
CA SER A 67 -32.06 25.86 9.14
C SER A 67 -30.62 25.85 9.67
N GLU A 68 -30.08 26.96 10.15
CA GLU A 68 -28.74 27.03 10.77
C GLU A 68 -28.67 26.21 12.06
N ILE A 69 -29.75 26.24 12.88
CA ILE A 69 -29.90 25.41 14.07
C ILE A 69 -29.95 23.91 13.65
N THR A 70 -30.77 23.63 12.62
CA THR A 70 -30.95 22.26 12.10
C THR A 70 -29.62 21.67 11.58
N VAL A 71 -28.83 22.43 10.85
CA VAL A 71 -27.52 22.00 10.36
C VAL A 71 -26.57 21.73 11.50
N PHE A 72 -26.46 22.67 12.46
CA PHE A 72 -25.57 22.48 13.60
C PHE A 72 -25.97 21.30 14.48
N LEU A 73 -27.27 21.09 14.67
CA LEU A 73 -27.80 19.92 15.39
C LEU A 73 -27.45 18.62 14.65
N ALA A 74 -27.51 18.61 13.33
CA ALA A 74 -27.12 17.46 12.54
C ALA A 74 -25.59 17.18 12.65
N GLU A 75 -24.72 18.20 12.66
CA GLU A 75 -23.28 18.06 12.92
C GLU A 75 -23.02 17.42 14.30
N LEU A 76 -23.76 17.86 15.34
CA LEU A 76 -23.63 17.28 16.67
C LEU A 76 -24.03 15.79 16.70
N TYR A 77 -25.11 15.42 15.99
CA TYR A 77 -25.53 14.03 15.88
C TYR A 77 -24.53 13.18 15.08
N ILE A 78 -23.88 13.74 14.06
CA ILE A 78 -22.80 13.06 13.34
C ILE A 78 -21.65 12.70 14.29
N ASP A 79 -21.20 13.67 15.10
CA ASP A 79 -20.12 13.47 16.07
C ASP A 79 -20.48 12.48 17.20
N MET A 80 -21.77 12.22 17.41
CA MET A 80 -22.27 11.24 18.37
C MET A 80 -22.62 9.89 17.75
N ASP A 81 -22.22 9.63 16.50
CA ASP A 81 -22.52 8.41 15.73
C ASP A 81 -24.05 8.16 15.54
N GLU A 82 -24.89 9.23 15.61
CA GLU A 82 -26.34 9.16 15.42
C GLU A 82 -26.73 9.57 13.97
N GLU A 83 -26.15 8.91 12.99
CA GLU A 83 -26.22 9.26 11.56
C GLU A 83 -27.65 9.34 11.02
N GLU A 84 -28.55 8.44 11.46
CA GLU A 84 -29.96 8.42 11.01
C GLU A 84 -30.67 9.71 11.39
N LYS A 85 -30.46 10.20 12.62
CA LYS A 85 -31.07 11.44 13.08
C LYS A 85 -30.53 12.66 12.35
N ALA A 86 -29.20 12.67 12.10
CA ALA A 86 -28.60 13.72 11.31
C ALA A 86 -29.21 13.79 9.91
N LEU A 87 -29.33 12.65 9.20
CA LEU A 87 -29.95 12.59 7.88
C LEU A 87 -31.41 13.01 7.88
N GLU A 88 -32.19 12.62 8.90
CA GLU A 88 -33.59 13.06 9.05
C GLU A 88 -33.67 14.59 9.12
N LEU A 89 -32.82 15.21 9.92
CA LEU A 89 -32.76 16.67 10.07
C LEU A 89 -32.34 17.36 8.77
N LEU A 90 -31.24 16.94 8.17
CA LEU A 90 -30.73 17.53 6.94
C LEU A 90 -31.76 17.46 5.80
N ASN A 91 -32.58 16.40 5.74
CA ASN A 91 -33.61 16.25 4.73
C ASN A 91 -34.83 17.19 4.96
N THR A 92 -34.96 17.84 6.10
CA THR A 92 -36.03 18.84 6.34
C THR A 92 -35.70 20.21 5.74
N ILE A 93 -34.46 20.48 5.43
CA ILE A 93 -33.99 21.80 4.96
C ILE A 93 -34.44 22.02 3.51
N PRO A 94 -35.19 23.12 3.24
CA PRO A 94 -35.71 23.40 1.89
C PRO A 94 -34.59 23.77 0.90
N GLU A 95 -34.79 23.43 -0.37
CA GLU A 95 -33.84 23.79 -1.47
C GLU A 95 -33.62 25.30 -1.62
N THR A 96 -34.52 26.11 -1.14
CA THR A 96 -34.45 27.58 -1.22
C THR A 96 -33.70 28.21 -0.04
N ASP A 97 -33.35 27.42 0.97
CA ASP A 97 -32.68 27.90 2.16
C ASP A 97 -31.15 28.09 1.92
N SER A 98 -30.57 29.07 2.59
CA SER A 98 -29.14 29.36 2.53
C SER A 98 -28.25 28.21 3.03
N SER A 99 -28.75 27.44 3.99
CA SER A 99 -28.06 26.30 4.61
C SER A 99 -28.19 24.99 3.78
N TYR A 100 -28.99 25.02 2.69
CA TYR A 100 -29.23 23.80 1.88
C TYR A 100 -27.95 23.21 1.28
N VAL A 101 -27.01 24.07 0.83
CA VAL A 101 -25.73 23.61 0.29
C VAL A 101 -24.90 22.87 1.35
N GLN A 102 -24.86 23.40 2.58
CA GLN A 102 -24.17 22.74 3.70
C GLN A 102 -24.86 21.42 4.06
N ALA A 103 -26.20 21.39 4.07
CA ALA A 103 -26.96 20.16 4.27
C ALA A 103 -26.66 19.08 3.22
N LEU A 104 -26.47 19.47 1.96
CA LEU A 104 -26.07 18.55 0.90
C LEU A 104 -24.66 17.97 1.12
N ILE A 105 -23.71 18.80 1.56
CA ILE A 105 -22.33 18.38 1.83
C ILE A 105 -22.30 17.39 3.00
N LEU A 106 -22.92 17.73 4.13
CA LEU A 106 -23.01 16.85 5.29
C LEU A 106 -23.73 15.54 4.99
N SER A 107 -24.83 15.61 4.21
CA SER A 107 -25.52 14.40 3.75
C SER A 107 -24.63 13.53 2.87
N ALA A 108 -23.80 14.14 2.02
CA ALA A 108 -22.87 13.41 1.16
C ALA A 108 -21.81 12.65 1.96
N ASP A 109 -21.24 13.27 3.00
CA ASP A 109 -20.30 12.64 3.92
C ASP A 109 -20.93 11.43 4.61
N LEU A 110 -22.13 11.58 5.14
CA LEU A 110 -22.88 10.49 5.79
C LEU A 110 -23.14 9.32 4.82
N TYR A 111 -23.58 9.60 3.59
CA TYR A 111 -23.78 8.56 2.59
C TYR A 111 -22.48 7.89 2.18
N GLN A 112 -21.36 8.63 2.14
CA GLN A 112 -20.04 8.06 1.88
C GLN A 112 -19.59 7.10 3.00
N MET A 113 -19.79 7.47 4.27
CA MET A 113 -19.51 6.62 5.44
C MET A 113 -20.32 5.32 5.38
N GLN A 114 -21.56 5.37 4.87
CA GLN A 114 -22.42 4.20 4.65
C GLN A 114 -22.08 3.40 3.39
N GLY A 115 -21.06 3.79 2.63
CA GLY A 115 -20.69 3.16 1.36
C GLY A 115 -21.64 3.46 0.19
N LEU A 116 -22.58 4.38 0.36
CA LEU A 116 -23.56 4.80 -0.66
C LEU A 116 -22.95 5.90 -1.56
N ASN A 117 -21.83 5.60 -2.17
CA ASN A 117 -21.01 6.55 -2.92
C ASN A 117 -21.74 7.25 -4.07
N GLU A 118 -22.66 6.55 -4.76
CA GLU A 118 -23.43 7.14 -5.85
C GLU A 118 -24.40 8.22 -5.35
N VAL A 119 -24.99 8.03 -4.15
CA VAL A 119 -25.85 9.02 -3.52
C VAL A 119 -25.04 10.22 -3.06
N SER A 120 -23.88 9.98 -2.44
CA SER A 120 -22.92 11.01 -2.05
C SER A 120 -22.54 11.88 -3.26
N GLU A 121 -22.13 11.25 -4.38
CA GLU A 121 -21.81 11.96 -5.63
C GLU A 121 -22.96 12.85 -6.10
N GLN A 122 -24.19 12.34 -6.10
CA GLN A 122 -25.37 13.11 -6.50
C GLN A 122 -25.58 14.34 -5.61
N LYS A 123 -25.42 14.20 -4.29
CA LYS A 123 -25.55 15.30 -3.32
C LYS A 123 -24.48 16.37 -3.55
N LEU A 124 -23.20 15.98 -3.72
CA LEU A 124 -22.11 16.92 -4.00
C LEU A 124 -22.28 17.62 -5.37
N LEU A 125 -22.72 16.90 -6.41
CA LEU A 125 -22.98 17.50 -7.70
C LEU A 125 -24.18 18.45 -7.67
N ALA A 126 -25.19 18.19 -6.83
CA ALA A 126 -26.30 19.11 -6.62
C ALA A 126 -25.80 20.38 -5.89
N ALA A 127 -24.97 20.25 -4.86
CA ALA A 127 -24.32 21.38 -4.19
C ALA A 127 -23.47 22.22 -5.18
N LYS A 128 -22.63 21.56 -5.98
CA LYS A 128 -21.80 22.24 -7.01
C LYS A 128 -22.62 22.95 -8.07
N LYS A 129 -23.80 22.47 -8.42
CA LYS A 129 -24.70 23.16 -9.35
C LYS A 129 -25.25 24.47 -8.78
N ILE A 130 -25.44 24.55 -7.46
CA ILE A 130 -25.92 25.77 -6.76
C ILE A 130 -24.75 26.74 -6.57
N VAL A 131 -23.60 26.25 -6.12
CA VAL A 131 -22.39 27.05 -5.88
C VAL A 131 -21.22 26.46 -6.67
N PRO A 132 -21.02 26.84 -7.94
CA PRO A 132 -20.06 26.16 -8.85
C PRO A 132 -18.58 26.29 -8.46
N ASN A 133 -18.21 27.36 -7.76
CA ASN A 133 -16.81 27.69 -7.44
C ASN A 133 -16.54 27.58 -5.92
N GLU A 134 -17.24 26.71 -5.21
CA GLU A 134 -17.01 26.48 -3.78
C GLU A 134 -15.90 25.43 -3.61
N PRO A 135 -14.70 25.80 -3.13
CA PRO A 135 -13.56 24.89 -3.04
C PRO A 135 -13.81 23.66 -2.14
N VAL A 136 -14.63 23.81 -1.11
CA VAL A 136 -14.96 22.70 -0.20
C VAL A 136 -15.73 21.60 -0.94
N ILE A 137 -16.62 21.98 -1.87
CA ILE A 137 -17.36 21.00 -2.70
C ILE A 137 -16.41 20.30 -3.68
N ASP A 138 -15.48 21.04 -4.30
CA ASP A 138 -14.48 20.46 -5.19
C ASP A 138 -13.57 19.51 -4.41
N PHE A 139 -13.15 19.89 -3.22
CA PHE A 139 -12.37 19.02 -2.36
C PHE A 139 -13.13 17.74 -2.01
N ALA A 140 -14.39 17.84 -1.58
CA ALA A 140 -15.22 16.69 -1.25
C ALA A 140 -15.44 15.74 -2.44
N LEU A 141 -15.65 16.27 -3.66
CA LEU A 141 -15.72 15.46 -4.89
C LEU A 141 -14.37 14.80 -5.20
N GLY A 142 -13.27 15.52 -5.01
CA GLY A 142 -11.92 14.98 -5.16
C GLY A 142 -11.67 13.78 -4.22
N GLU A 143 -11.97 13.96 -2.93
CA GLU A 143 -11.82 12.89 -1.93
C GLU A 143 -12.74 11.70 -2.21
N LEU A 144 -14.00 11.94 -2.59
CA LEU A 144 -14.94 10.87 -2.96
C LEU A 144 -14.38 10.00 -4.09
N TYR A 145 -13.90 10.61 -5.17
CA TYR A 145 -13.32 9.87 -6.29
C TYR A 145 -11.98 9.22 -5.94
N PHE A 146 -11.17 9.87 -5.13
CA PHE A 146 -9.91 9.33 -4.64
C PHE A 146 -10.12 8.03 -3.86
N HIS A 147 -11.03 8.03 -2.89
CA HIS A 147 -11.36 6.83 -2.10
C HIS A 147 -12.00 5.69 -2.90
N GLN A 148 -12.66 6.02 -4.01
CA GLN A 148 -13.17 5.01 -4.96
C GLN A 148 -12.09 4.46 -5.91
N GLY A 149 -10.85 4.96 -5.86
CA GLY A 149 -9.80 4.62 -6.82
C GLY A 149 -9.98 5.25 -8.21
N HIS A 150 -10.90 6.20 -8.34
CA HIS A 150 -11.16 6.93 -9.58
C HIS A 150 -10.25 8.15 -9.71
N TYR A 151 -8.94 7.93 -9.63
CA TYR A 151 -7.93 8.99 -9.52
C TYR A 151 -8.00 10.03 -10.64
N HIS A 152 -8.16 9.61 -11.89
CA HIS A 152 -8.32 10.54 -13.01
C HIS A 152 -9.53 11.48 -12.86
N ARG A 153 -10.58 11.06 -12.15
CA ARG A 153 -11.75 11.91 -11.86
C ARG A 153 -11.47 12.85 -10.67
N ALA A 154 -10.62 12.47 -9.72
CA ALA A 154 -10.25 13.29 -8.58
C ALA A 154 -9.34 14.48 -8.97
N ILE A 155 -8.37 14.25 -9.87
CA ILE A 155 -7.35 15.21 -10.29
C ILE A 155 -7.93 16.60 -10.66
N PRO A 156 -8.94 16.75 -11.54
CA PRO A 156 -9.45 18.07 -11.90
C PRO A 156 -10.03 18.83 -10.71
N TYR A 157 -10.67 18.16 -9.78
CA TYR A 157 -11.26 18.78 -8.60
C TYR A 157 -10.18 19.32 -7.65
N PHE A 158 -9.15 18.55 -7.34
CA PHE A 158 -8.03 19.02 -6.53
C PHE A 158 -7.27 20.18 -7.24
N LYS A 159 -7.12 20.12 -8.58
CA LYS A 159 -6.56 21.24 -9.36
C LYS A 159 -7.42 22.49 -9.25
N ASP A 160 -8.74 22.39 -9.21
CA ASP A 160 -9.63 23.53 -9.06
C ASP A 160 -9.53 24.16 -7.65
N VAL A 161 -9.46 23.35 -6.59
CA VAL A 161 -9.18 23.84 -5.21
C VAL A 161 -7.89 24.65 -5.18
N LEU A 162 -6.82 24.14 -5.79
CA LEU A 162 -5.51 24.84 -5.81
C LEU A 162 -5.53 26.14 -6.63
N LYS A 163 -6.35 26.24 -7.70
CA LYS A 163 -6.50 27.48 -8.49
C LYS A 163 -7.14 28.60 -7.69
N GLU A 164 -8.10 28.29 -6.84
CA GLU A 164 -8.77 29.26 -5.97
C GLU A 164 -7.93 29.63 -4.75
N HIS A 165 -6.71 29.07 -4.61
CA HIS A 165 -5.83 29.26 -3.44
C HIS A 165 -6.53 28.98 -2.11
N ALA A 166 -7.48 28.06 -2.13
CA ALA A 166 -8.26 27.70 -0.96
C ALA A 166 -7.44 26.85 0.02
N VAL A 167 -7.53 27.21 1.28
CA VAL A 167 -6.94 26.45 2.38
C VAL A 167 -8.03 25.52 2.94
N ILE A 168 -7.80 24.21 2.81
CA ILE A 168 -8.64 23.21 3.44
C ILE A 168 -7.98 22.85 4.77
N THR A 169 -8.64 23.18 5.87
CA THR A 169 -8.08 22.99 7.22
C THR A 169 -7.72 21.54 7.47
N GLY A 170 -6.48 21.29 7.88
CA GLY A 170 -6.00 19.95 8.25
C GLY A 170 -5.64 19.04 7.08
N VAL A 171 -5.72 19.50 5.83
CA VAL A 171 -5.41 18.70 4.64
C VAL A 171 -4.43 19.42 3.71
N ASN A 172 -3.41 18.68 3.27
CA ASN A 172 -2.50 19.16 2.23
C ASN A 172 -3.05 18.74 0.85
N VAL A 173 -3.66 19.70 0.14
CA VAL A 173 -4.28 19.45 -1.18
C VAL A 173 -3.23 19.10 -2.24
N TYR A 174 -2.00 19.62 -2.13
CA TYR A 174 -0.91 19.24 -3.03
C TYR A 174 -0.57 17.76 -2.88
N GLN A 175 -0.57 17.23 -1.65
CA GLN A 175 -0.38 15.80 -1.39
C GLN A 175 -1.47 14.96 -2.07
N ARG A 176 -2.75 15.29 -1.86
CA ARG A 176 -3.88 14.57 -2.48
C ARG A 176 -3.81 14.57 -4.00
N LEU A 177 -3.44 15.70 -4.57
CA LEU A 177 -3.25 15.81 -6.02
C LEU A 177 -2.08 14.95 -6.50
N ALA A 178 -0.94 15.00 -5.82
CA ALA A 178 0.23 14.20 -6.15
C ALA A 178 -0.06 12.69 -6.06
N GLU A 179 -0.72 12.25 -4.99
CA GLU A 179 -1.14 10.86 -4.80
C GLU A 179 -2.08 10.40 -5.92
N SER A 180 -3.05 11.25 -6.30
CA SER A 180 -4.00 10.93 -7.40
C SER A 180 -3.28 10.79 -8.74
N ILE A 181 -2.36 11.68 -9.06
CA ILE A 181 -1.59 11.64 -10.32
C ILE A 181 -0.66 10.43 -10.31
N SER A 182 0.05 10.18 -9.21
CA SER A 182 0.93 9.00 -9.06
C SER A 182 0.15 7.69 -9.20
N ALA A 183 -1.00 7.58 -8.53
CA ALA A 183 -1.87 6.40 -8.60
C ALA A 183 -2.49 6.18 -10.00
N SER A 184 -2.53 7.23 -10.82
CA SER A 184 -2.92 7.15 -12.24
C SER A 184 -1.77 6.68 -13.14
N GLY A 185 -0.55 6.47 -12.59
CA GLY A 185 0.64 6.07 -13.34
C GLY A 185 1.41 7.25 -13.97
N GLU A 186 1.01 8.48 -13.73
CA GLU A 186 1.63 9.68 -14.28
C GLU A 186 2.72 10.20 -13.33
N PHE A 187 3.72 9.34 -13.05
CA PHE A 187 4.70 9.54 -11.99
C PHE A 187 5.49 10.86 -12.11
N GLU A 188 5.97 11.18 -13.32
CA GLU A 188 6.73 12.42 -13.54
C GLU A 188 5.88 13.68 -13.28
N GLU A 189 4.60 13.66 -13.65
CA GLU A 189 3.68 14.79 -13.43
C GLU A 189 3.39 14.99 -11.93
N ALA A 190 3.43 13.94 -11.12
CA ALA A 190 3.18 14.00 -9.69
C ALA A 190 4.29 14.69 -8.89
N LEU A 191 5.56 14.60 -9.34
CA LEU A 191 6.74 15.05 -8.57
C LEU A 191 6.68 16.53 -8.15
N PRO A 192 6.33 17.48 -9.02
CA PRO A 192 6.24 18.91 -8.62
C PRO A 192 5.18 19.17 -7.54
N TYR A 193 4.14 18.35 -7.48
CA TYR A 193 3.10 18.50 -6.46
C TYR A 193 3.54 17.88 -5.13
N TYR A 194 4.27 16.77 -5.14
CA TYR A 194 4.91 16.25 -3.93
C TYR A 194 5.94 17.20 -3.36
N GLU A 195 6.76 17.85 -4.21
CA GLU A 195 7.72 18.85 -3.77
C GLU A 195 7.02 19.97 -3.00
N LYS A 196 5.92 20.53 -3.56
CA LYS A 196 5.12 21.56 -2.88
C LYS A 196 4.46 21.05 -1.61
N ALA A 197 3.97 19.80 -1.61
CA ALA A 197 3.36 19.22 -0.43
C ALA A 197 4.36 19.15 0.74
N VAL A 198 5.60 18.74 0.48
CA VAL A 198 6.68 18.70 1.48
C VAL A 198 7.12 20.08 1.91
N GLU A 199 7.10 21.10 0.99
CA GLU A 199 7.38 22.49 1.34
C GLU A 199 6.34 23.08 2.30
N GLU A 200 5.06 22.74 2.12
CA GLU A 200 3.99 23.20 3.02
C GLU A 200 4.02 22.50 4.36
N GLN A 201 4.13 21.19 4.34
CA GLN A 201 4.14 20.36 5.54
C GLN A 201 4.91 19.08 5.29
N VAL A 202 5.90 18.81 6.12
CA VAL A 202 6.64 17.55 6.12
C VAL A 202 5.88 16.52 6.93
N ASP A 203 5.44 15.44 6.30
CA ASP A 203 4.88 14.28 6.97
C ASP A 203 5.43 12.97 6.38
N LEU A 204 5.30 11.87 7.13
CA LEU A 204 5.91 10.58 6.79
C LEU A 204 5.31 9.98 5.51
N HIS A 205 3.99 10.09 5.33
CA HIS A 205 3.31 9.54 4.16
C HIS A 205 3.66 10.30 2.89
N THR A 206 3.72 11.63 2.97
CA THR A 206 4.14 12.47 1.85
C THR A 206 5.57 12.18 1.42
N LEU A 207 6.50 12.03 2.37
CA LEU A 207 7.89 11.67 2.07
C LEU A 207 7.99 10.28 1.42
N PHE A 208 7.25 9.30 1.96
CA PHE A 208 7.23 7.96 1.38
C PHE A 208 6.64 7.97 -0.03
N GLY A 209 5.48 8.62 -0.22
CA GLY A 209 4.82 8.75 -1.52
C GLY A 209 5.70 9.46 -2.55
N TYR A 210 6.39 10.54 -2.14
CA TYR A 210 7.34 11.25 -2.99
C TYR A 210 8.51 10.37 -3.40
N GLY A 211 9.17 9.71 -2.44
CA GLY A 211 10.27 8.79 -2.71
C GLY A 211 9.86 7.63 -3.62
N PHE A 212 8.72 7.00 -3.34
CA PHE A 212 8.18 5.92 -4.16
C PHE A 212 7.88 6.38 -5.59
N THR A 213 7.18 7.51 -5.75
CA THR A 213 6.83 8.07 -7.06
C THR A 213 8.08 8.47 -7.85
N ALA A 214 9.07 9.08 -7.19
CA ALA A 214 10.34 9.42 -7.79
C ALA A 214 11.08 8.16 -8.30
N LEU A 215 11.07 7.08 -7.53
CA LEU A 215 11.65 5.80 -7.96
C LEU A 215 10.95 5.24 -9.19
N GLN A 216 9.60 5.25 -9.22
CA GLN A 216 8.83 4.80 -10.39
C GLN A 216 9.07 5.66 -11.63
N ALA A 217 9.37 6.94 -11.44
CA ALA A 217 9.72 7.89 -12.51
C ALA A 217 11.20 7.84 -12.92
N ASN A 218 12.00 6.92 -12.36
CA ASN A 218 13.46 6.83 -12.54
C ASN A 218 14.25 8.05 -12.04
N TYR A 219 13.69 8.81 -11.09
CA TYR A 219 14.40 9.89 -10.38
C TYR A 219 15.01 9.35 -9.08
N THR A 220 15.90 8.36 -9.24
CA THR A 220 16.47 7.56 -8.14
C THR A 220 17.15 8.39 -7.06
N LYS A 221 17.86 9.47 -7.42
CA LYS A 221 18.50 10.36 -6.43
C LYS A 221 17.48 11.09 -5.58
N THR A 222 16.40 11.59 -6.20
CA THR A 222 15.29 12.21 -5.46
C THR A 222 14.65 11.18 -4.52
N ALA A 223 14.43 9.94 -4.98
CA ALA A 223 13.89 8.87 -4.15
C ALA A 223 14.77 8.61 -2.92
N ILE A 224 16.09 8.46 -3.11
CA ILE A 224 17.07 8.28 -2.03
C ILE A 224 16.97 9.43 -1.02
N ASP A 225 16.97 10.67 -1.49
CA ASP A 225 16.91 11.86 -0.63
C ASP A 225 15.62 11.88 0.24
N GLN A 226 14.47 11.54 -0.35
CA GLN A 226 13.23 11.52 0.42
C GLN A 226 13.18 10.36 1.41
N PHE A 227 13.63 9.17 1.03
CA PHE A 227 13.68 8.02 1.94
C PHE A 227 14.69 8.20 3.07
N ILE A 228 15.82 8.91 2.84
CA ILE A 228 16.76 9.27 3.90
C ILE A 228 16.09 10.23 4.90
N LYS A 229 15.40 11.28 4.42
CA LYS A 229 14.64 12.19 5.29
C LYS A 229 13.58 11.44 6.10
N LEU A 230 12.87 10.53 5.46
CA LEU A 230 11.88 9.70 6.14
C LEU A 230 12.53 8.84 7.24
N LYS A 231 13.67 8.19 6.96
CA LYS A 231 14.44 7.39 7.92
C LYS A 231 14.94 8.22 9.11
N GLU A 232 15.31 9.48 8.88
CA GLU A 232 15.74 10.40 9.93
C GLU A 232 14.59 10.83 10.85
N LEU A 233 13.36 10.96 10.32
CA LEU A 233 12.18 11.32 11.09
C LEU A 233 11.58 10.12 11.82
N ASP A 234 11.54 8.97 11.14
CA ASP A 234 11.00 7.72 11.68
C ASP A 234 11.79 6.52 11.14
N HIS A 235 12.71 6.03 11.96
CA HIS A 235 13.51 4.86 11.61
C HIS A 235 12.72 3.54 11.73
N GLU A 236 11.54 3.53 12.36
CA GLU A 236 10.67 2.37 12.47
C GLU A 236 9.69 2.23 11.29
N TYR A 237 9.69 3.14 10.34
CA TYR A 237 8.87 3.05 9.13
C TYR A 237 9.38 1.92 8.22
N THR A 238 8.92 0.70 8.45
CA THR A 238 9.46 -0.55 7.86
C THR A 238 9.49 -0.57 6.34
N SER A 239 8.44 -0.04 5.69
CA SER A 239 8.32 -0.06 4.23
C SER A 239 9.41 0.73 3.51
N LEU A 240 10.02 1.73 4.15
CA LEU A 240 11.05 2.55 3.52
C LEU A 240 12.29 1.75 3.12
N TYR A 241 12.66 0.74 3.91
CA TYR A 241 13.95 0.03 3.74
C TYR A 241 14.02 -0.75 2.42
N LEU A 242 12.93 -1.39 2.01
CA LEU A 242 12.89 -2.09 0.74
C LEU A 242 13.05 -1.13 -0.45
N TYR A 243 12.35 0.00 -0.42
CA TYR A 243 12.37 0.96 -1.53
C TYR A 243 13.66 1.79 -1.55
N LEU A 244 14.22 2.13 -0.40
CA LEU A 244 15.53 2.77 -0.32
C LEU A 244 16.63 1.83 -0.82
N ALA A 245 16.57 0.54 -0.45
CA ALA A 245 17.52 -0.45 -0.96
C ALA A 245 17.41 -0.63 -2.48
N LYS A 246 16.18 -0.63 -3.04
CA LYS A 246 15.96 -0.64 -4.50
C LYS A 246 16.53 0.59 -5.18
N ALA A 247 16.32 1.78 -4.60
CA ALA A 247 16.86 3.02 -5.15
C ALA A 247 18.40 3.03 -5.15
N TYR A 248 19.04 2.53 -4.09
CA TYR A 248 20.48 2.36 -4.07
C TYR A 248 20.98 1.34 -5.10
N GLU A 249 20.26 0.23 -5.29
CA GLU A 249 20.63 -0.78 -6.30
C GLU A 249 20.55 -0.18 -7.71
N GLU A 250 19.53 0.60 -8.04
CA GLU A 250 19.38 1.25 -9.36
C GLU A 250 20.50 2.27 -9.64
N GLU A 251 21.01 2.95 -8.60
CA GLU A 251 22.22 3.80 -8.73
C GLU A 251 23.53 2.98 -8.77
N GLY A 252 23.47 1.65 -8.67
CA GLY A 252 24.64 0.77 -8.63
C GLY A 252 25.36 0.76 -7.28
N MET A 253 24.76 1.31 -6.24
CA MET A 253 25.30 1.41 -4.88
C MET A 253 24.94 0.15 -4.07
N LEU A 254 25.50 -1.00 -4.49
CA LEU A 254 25.12 -2.32 -3.97
C LEU A 254 25.46 -2.49 -2.48
N GLN A 255 26.54 -1.88 -2.01
CA GLN A 255 26.92 -1.94 -0.58
C GLN A 255 25.92 -1.19 0.30
N GLU A 256 25.51 0.01 -0.10
CA GLU A 256 24.51 0.83 0.57
C GLU A 256 23.14 0.15 0.55
N SER A 257 22.78 -0.47 -0.58
CA SER A 257 21.57 -1.27 -0.70
C SER A 257 21.55 -2.42 0.30
N LEU A 258 22.62 -3.23 0.36
CA LEU A 258 22.73 -4.35 1.30
C LEU A 258 22.75 -3.89 2.76
N GLN A 259 23.42 -2.77 3.06
CA GLN A 259 23.43 -2.20 4.40
C GLN A 259 22.01 -1.71 4.80
N THR A 260 21.28 -1.11 3.87
CA THR A 260 19.88 -0.68 4.09
C THR A 260 18.97 -1.86 4.39
N VAL A 261 19.13 -2.97 3.67
CA VAL A 261 18.42 -4.23 3.98
C VAL A 261 18.71 -4.67 5.43
N LYS A 262 20.00 -4.73 5.81
CA LYS A 262 20.41 -5.13 7.17
C LYS A 262 19.85 -4.20 8.25
N ASP A 263 19.76 -2.91 7.97
CA ASP A 263 19.14 -1.96 8.91
C ASP A 263 17.63 -2.20 9.03
N GLY A 264 16.93 -2.44 7.92
CA GLY A 264 15.50 -2.76 7.92
C GLY A 264 15.17 -4.07 8.63
N LEU A 265 16.03 -5.09 8.49
CA LEU A 265 15.87 -6.37 9.22
C LEU A 265 16.11 -6.27 10.72
N LYS A 266 16.74 -5.20 11.22
CA LYS A 266 16.80 -4.91 12.68
C LYS A 266 15.48 -4.32 13.19
N VAL A 267 14.72 -3.66 12.32
CA VAL A 267 13.42 -3.07 12.64
C VAL A 267 12.31 -4.09 12.52
N ASP A 268 12.35 -4.91 11.47
CA ASP A 268 11.38 -5.99 11.22
C ASP A 268 12.13 -7.29 10.88
N GLU A 269 12.35 -8.10 11.91
CA GLU A 269 13.09 -9.37 11.81
C GLU A 269 12.32 -10.49 11.09
N TYR A 270 11.04 -10.27 10.77
CA TYR A 270 10.20 -11.24 10.05
C TYR A 270 9.86 -10.80 8.63
N ASN A 271 10.51 -9.77 8.11
CA ASN A 271 10.26 -9.25 6.77
C ASN A 271 10.89 -10.16 5.69
N LYS A 272 10.14 -11.17 5.28
CA LYS A 272 10.58 -12.15 4.27
C LYS A 272 10.95 -11.51 2.93
N GLU A 273 10.20 -10.48 2.49
CA GLU A 273 10.46 -9.77 1.24
C GLU A 273 11.83 -9.08 1.28
N LEU A 274 12.17 -8.49 2.42
CA LEU A 274 13.44 -7.81 2.61
C LEU A 274 14.60 -8.81 2.70
N PHE A 275 14.41 -9.98 3.30
CA PHE A 275 15.37 -11.07 3.29
C PHE A 275 15.65 -11.57 1.88
N VAL A 276 14.61 -11.84 1.08
CA VAL A 276 14.75 -12.31 -0.31
C VAL A 276 15.46 -11.26 -1.16
N TYR A 277 15.03 -10.01 -1.02
CA TYR A 277 15.65 -8.91 -1.75
C TYR A 277 17.14 -8.76 -1.38
N GLY A 278 17.46 -8.80 -0.10
CA GLY A 278 18.83 -8.76 0.41
C GLY A 278 19.68 -9.91 -0.13
N GLY A 279 19.14 -11.12 -0.21
CA GLY A 279 19.79 -12.27 -0.82
C GLY A 279 20.18 -12.02 -2.28
N LYS A 280 19.27 -11.42 -3.06
CA LYS A 280 19.53 -11.05 -4.46
C LYS A 280 20.60 -9.96 -4.59
N VAL A 281 20.52 -8.92 -3.77
CA VAL A 281 21.50 -7.83 -3.73
C VAL A 281 22.88 -8.36 -3.33
N ALA A 282 22.95 -9.26 -2.32
CA ALA A 282 24.20 -9.89 -1.90
C ALA A 282 24.85 -10.70 -3.04
N LEU A 283 24.06 -11.42 -3.87
CA LEU A 283 24.58 -12.09 -5.06
C LEU A 283 25.16 -11.11 -6.08
N LYS A 284 24.44 -10.02 -6.36
CA LYS A 284 24.94 -8.97 -7.27
C LYS A 284 26.20 -8.30 -6.75
N ASN A 285 26.32 -8.21 -5.42
CA ASN A 285 27.49 -7.66 -4.73
C ASN A 285 28.64 -8.66 -4.58
N ASN A 286 28.51 -9.86 -5.16
CA ASN A 286 29.47 -10.95 -5.09
C ASN A 286 29.75 -11.45 -3.65
N GLU A 287 28.70 -11.49 -2.82
CA GLU A 287 28.70 -11.98 -1.45
C GLU A 287 27.82 -13.24 -1.29
N PRO A 288 28.16 -14.39 -1.91
CA PRO A 288 27.29 -15.56 -1.95
C PRO A 288 26.99 -16.16 -0.57
N HIS A 289 27.93 -16.09 0.37
CA HIS A 289 27.69 -16.56 1.74
C HIS A 289 26.61 -15.77 2.46
N GLU A 290 26.60 -14.44 2.28
CA GLU A 290 25.56 -13.57 2.83
C GLU A 290 24.21 -13.84 2.17
N ALA A 291 24.20 -14.02 0.84
CA ALA A 291 22.99 -14.40 0.12
C ALA A 291 22.36 -15.69 0.66
N VAL A 292 23.18 -16.72 0.89
CA VAL A 292 22.72 -18.00 1.48
C VAL A 292 22.09 -17.78 2.85
N ASN A 293 22.70 -16.97 3.72
CA ASN A 293 22.16 -16.69 5.05
C ASN A 293 20.80 -16.00 4.96
N LEU A 294 20.70 -14.93 4.18
CA LEU A 294 19.47 -14.17 4.01
C LEU A 294 18.33 -15.01 3.41
N LEU A 295 18.63 -15.82 2.38
CA LEU A 295 17.62 -16.66 1.74
C LEU A 295 17.16 -17.82 2.65
N ARG A 296 18.04 -18.36 3.50
CA ARG A 296 17.65 -19.36 4.51
C ARG A 296 16.68 -18.79 5.52
N GLU A 297 16.92 -17.57 6.02
CA GLU A 297 15.99 -16.89 6.92
C GLU A 297 14.64 -16.64 6.25
N ALA A 298 14.62 -16.20 4.97
CA ALA A 298 13.38 -16.03 4.23
C ALA A 298 12.55 -17.33 4.17
N ILE A 299 13.20 -18.48 3.87
CA ILE A 299 12.57 -19.79 3.80
C ILE A 299 12.14 -20.27 5.18
N ALA A 300 12.88 -19.98 6.23
CA ALA A 300 12.51 -20.31 7.60
C ALA A 300 11.23 -19.59 8.06
N ILE A 301 11.04 -18.33 7.60
CA ILE A 301 9.83 -17.54 7.86
C ILE A 301 8.67 -18.04 7.00
N ASP A 302 8.92 -18.26 5.71
CA ASP A 302 7.91 -18.70 4.74
C ASP A 302 8.46 -19.83 3.86
N PRO A 303 8.27 -21.10 4.24
CA PRO A 303 8.68 -22.23 3.43
C PRO A 303 8.05 -22.26 2.03
N GLY A 304 6.88 -21.63 1.86
CA GLY A 304 6.19 -21.48 0.56
C GLY A 304 6.80 -20.43 -0.38
N HIS A 305 7.85 -19.75 0.02
CA HIS A 305 8.46 -18.71 -0.82
C HIS A 305 9.31 -19.31 -1.95
N VAL A 306 8.65 -19.67 -3.06
CA VAL A 306 9.26 -20.37 -4.22
C VAL A 306 10.51 -19.68 -4.73
N GLU A 307 10.49 -18.34 -4.90
CA GLU A 307 11.63 -17.58 -5.43
C GLU A 307 12.87 -17.68 -4.52
N ALA A 308 12.69 -17.60 -3.20
CA ALA A 308 13.79 -17.77 -2.25
C ALA A 308 14.40 -19.15 -2.35
N THR A 309 13.56 -20.19 -2.39
CA THR A 309 13.97 -21.60 -2.51
C THR A 309 14.71 -21.86 -3.82
N ILE A 310 14.19 -21.38 -4.96
CA ILE A 310 14.85 -21.52 -6.25
C ILE A 310 16.18 -20.79 -6.27
N THR A 311 16.25 -19.58 -5.74
CA THR A 311 17.48 -18.78 -5.70
C THR A 311 18.54 -19.45 -4.84
N LEU A 312 18.18 -19.91 -3.65
CA LEU A 312 19.10 -20.62 -2.74
C LEU A 312 19.63 -21.90 -3.36
N THR A 313 18.73 -22.72 -3.92
CA THR A 313 19.12 -23.98 -4.55
C THR A 313 19.95 -23.78 -5.81
N ASN A 314 19.77 -22.68 -6.57
CA ASN A 314 20.67 -22.32 -7.67
C ASN A 314 22.09 -22.03 -7.17
N ILE A 315 22.25 -21.34 -6.03
CA ILE A 315 23.58 -21.12 -5.44
C ILE A 315 24.23 -22.47 -5.10
N TYR A 316 23.50 -23.35 -4.42
CA TYR A 316 24.03 -24.69 -4.08
C TYR A 316 24.38 -25.53 -5.30
N MET A 317 23.56 -25.47 -6.35
CA MET A 317 23.87 -26.17 -7.64
C MET A 317 25.15 -25.65 -8.28
N GLN A 318 25.35 -24.32 -8.29
CA GLN A 318 26.58 -23.69 -8.83
C GLN A 318 27.83 -24.05 -8.01
N GLU A 319 27.67 -24.17 -6.69
CA GLU A 319 28.74 -24.58 -5.79
C GLU A 319 28.91 -26.09 -5.70
N GLN A 320 28.16 -26.89 -6.49
CA GLN A 320 28.14 -28.35 -6.48
C GLN A 320 27.81 -28.97 -5.10
N LYS A 321 27.02 -28.24 -4.30
CA LYS A 321 26.53 -28.68 -2.98
C LYS A 321 25.19 -29.43 -3.12
N TYR A 322 25.24 -30.55 -3.78
CA TYR A 322 24.03 -31.29 -4.17
C TYR A 322 23.25 -31.84 -2.97
N GLU A 323 23.93 -32.24 -1.89
CA GLU A 323 23.29 -32.67 -0.64
C GLU A 323 22.51 -31.52 -0.01
N ASP A 324 23.04 -30.28 -0.01
CA ASP A 324 22.33 -29.10 0.49
C ASP A 324 21.07 -28.79 -0.36
N VAL A 325 21.11 -29.03 -1.67
CA VAL A 325 19.93 -28.92 -2.54
C VAL A 325 18.85 -29.91 -2.12
N ILE A 326 19.24 -31.19 -1.94
CA ILE A 326 18.33 -32.26 -1.56
C ILE A 326 17.68 -31.96 -0.20
N ASP A 327 18.47 -31.59 0.77
CA ASP A 327 17.98 -31.31 2.13
C ASP A 327 17.03 -30.11 2.14
N CYS A 328 17.40 -29.00 1.47
CA CYS A 328 16.58 -27.81 1.37
C CYS A 328 15.21 -28.12 0.71
N LEU A 329 15.23 -28.76 -0.45
CA LEU A 329 13.97 -29.04 -1.17
C LEU A 329 13.10 -30.07 -0.45
N LYS A 330 13.70 -31.09 0.18
CA LYS A 330 12.96 -32.04 1.02
C LYS A 330 12.30 -31.37 2.22
N GLU A 331 12.97 -30.41 2.83
CA GLU A 331 12.40 -29.65 3.95
C GLU A 331 11.21 -28.81 3.49
N VAL A 332 11.36 -28.02 2.42
CA VAL A 332 10.29 -27.20 1.86
C VAL A 332 9.09 -28.05 1.45
N MET A 333 9.31 -29.18 0.76
CA MET A 333 8.24 -30.09 0.34
C MET A 333 7.51 -30.76 1.51
N ARG A 334 8.10 -30.88 2.70
CA ARG A 334 7.40 -31.38 3.93
C ARG A 334 6.32 -30.44 4.42
N TYR A 335 6.41 -29.15 4.09
CA TYR A 335 5.37 -28.16 4.38
C TYR A 335 4.23 -28.16 3.33
N GLY A 336 4.28 -29.09 2.36
CA GLY A 336 3.26 -29.23 1.32
C GLY A 336 3.46 -28.34 0.11
N GLU A 337 4.61 -27.69 0.01
CA GLU A 337 4.96 -26.84 -1.11
C GLU A 337 5.50 -27.65 -2.27
N GLU A 338 4.91 -27.47 -3.45
CA GLU A 338 5.25 -28.20 -4.68
C GLU A 338 5.48 -27.20 -5.81
N ASP A 339 6.61 -27.34 -6.49
CA ASP A 339 6.91 -26.60 -7.71
C ASP A 339 7.64 -27.56 -8.67
N PRO A 340 7.31 -27.56 -9.98
CA PRO A 340 7.97 -28.45 -10.96
C PRO A 340 9.50 -28.30 -11.00
N GLU A 341 10.03 -27.10 -10.75
CA GLU A 341 11.46 -26.85 -10.67
C GLU A 341 12.13 -27.60 -9.50
N TYR A 342 11.38 -27.89 -8.44
CA TYR A 342 11.92 -28.69 -7.33
C TYR A 342 12.25 -30.11 -7.76
N ASP A 343 11.35 -30.75 -8.51
CA ASP A 343 11.59 -32.09 -9.05
C ASP A 343 12.76 -32.10 -10.03
N ARG A 344 12.88 -31.08 -10.90
CA ARG A 344 14.03 -30.94 -11.84
C ARG A 344 15.35 -30.82 -11.08
N LYS A 345 15.44 -29.98 -10.07
CA LYS A 345 16.64 -29.78 -9.26
C LYS A 345 16.98 -30.99 -8.42
N LEU A 346 15.98 -31.67 -7.84
CA LEU A 346 16.15 -32.91 -7.11
C LEU A 346 16.67 -34.01 -8.04
N ALA A 347 16.10 -34.15 -9.25
CA ALA A 347 16.55 -35.11 -10.23
C ALA A 347 18.04 -34.98 -10.50
N ARG A 348 18.51 -33.76 -10.80
CA ARG A 348 19.91 -33.48 -11.04
C ARG A 348 20.78 -33.68 -9.80
N ALA A 349 20.35 -33.19 -8.63
CA ALA A 349 21.11 -33.34 -7.40
C ALA A 349 21.26 -34.83 -6.98
N TYR A 350 20.22 -35.65 -7.14
CA TYR A 350 20.29 -37.09 -6.92
C TYR A 350 21.17 -37.78 -7.94
N HIS A 351 21.14 -37.36 -9.20
CA HIS A 351 22.02 -37.89 -10.25
C HIS A 351 23.50 -37.65 -9.89
N GLU A 352 23.86 -36.40 -9.58
CA GLU A 352 25.24 -36.03 -9.23
C GLU A 352 25.75 -36.65 -7.91
N THR A 353 24.82 -37.08 -7.03
CA THR A 353 25.14 -37.82 -5.80
C THR A 353 25.01 -39.34 -5.94
N GLU A 354 24.93 -39.85 -7.19
CA GLU A 354 24.83 -41.30 -7.54
C GLU A 354 23.61 -42.02 -6.92
N GLN A 355 22.57 -41.26 -6.55
CA GLN A 355 21.30 -41.81 -6.06
C GLN A 355 20.32 -42.04 -7.22
N TYR A 356 20.68 -42.95 -8.15
CA TYR A 356 20.02 -43.10 -9.44
C TYR A 356 18.51 -43.38 -9.34
N SER A 357 18.08 -44.20 -8.37
CA SER A 357 16.67 -44.54 -8.20
C SER A 357 15.79 -43.32 -7.87
N ASP A 358 16.31 -42.43 -7.04
CA ASP A 358 15.61 -41.19 -6.65
C ASP A 358 15.66 -40.16 -7.79
N ALA A 359 16.81 -40.09 -8.48
CA ALA A 359 16.95 -39.28 -9.67
C ALA A 359 15.91 -39.61 -10.74
N LEU A 360 15.73 -40.93 -11.06
CA LEU A 360 14.74 -41.38 -12.03
C LEU A 360 13.33 -40.93 -11.66
N ASN A 361 12.95 -41.13 -10.41
CA ASN A 361 11.64 -40.75 -9.93
C ASN A 361 11.34 -39.27 -10.12
N HIS A 362 12.32 -38.42 -9.80
CA HIS A 362 12.19 -36.97 -9.94
C HIS A 362 12.27 -36.50 -11.41
N TYR A 363 13.11 -37.13 -12.26
CA TYR A 363 13.09 -36.88 -13.71
C TYR A 363 11.75 -37.20 -14.34
N GLN A 364 11.11 -38.32 -13.93
CA GLN A 364 9.79 -38.71 -14.44
C GLN A 364 8.69 -37.74 -14.04
N ARG A 365 8.76 -37.16 -12.84
CA ARG A 365 7.82 -36.14 -12.39
C ARG A 365 8.03 -34.84 -13.14
N ALA A 366 9.28 -34.36 -13.24
CA ALA A 366 9.64 -33.16 -13.94
C ALA A 366 9.29 -33.24 -15.45
N TYR A 367 9.43 -34.43 -16.08
CA TYR A 367 9.09 -34.63 -17.49
C TYR A 367 7.66 -34.24 -17.84
N ASN A 368 6.69 -34.38 -16.95
CA ASN A 368 5.31 -33.98 -17.21
C ASN A 368 5.17 -32.48 -17.50
N PHE A 369 6.07 -31.67 -16.98
CA PHE A 369 6.06 -30.21 -17.11
C PHE A 369 7.05 -29.72 -18.16
N PHE A 370 8.25 -30.31 -18.22
CA PHE A 370 9.38 -29.83 -19.04
C PHE A 370 9.62 -30.64 -20.33
N LYS A 371 8.67 -31.50 -20.74
CA LYS A 371 8.79 -32.37 -21.93
C LYS A 371 8.94 -31.63 -23.27
N GLU A 372 8.76 -30.32 -23.30
CA GLU A 372 8.91 -29.46 -24.45
C GLU A 372 10.18 -28.59 -24.39
N GLU A 373 10.95 -28.71 -23.31
CA GLU A 373 12.18 -27.94 -23.09
C GLU A 373 13.41 -28.76 -23.53
N PRO A 374 14.15 -28.33 -24.57
CA PRO A 374 15.31 -29.05 -25.08
C PRO A 374 16.39 -29.33 -24.02
N ASP A 375 16.69 -28.33 -23.19
CA ASP A 375 17.73 -28.44 -22.16
C ASP A 375 17.38 -29.50 -21.10
N PHE A 376 16.13 -29.57 -20.68
CA PHE A 376 15.69 -30.61 -19.75
C PHE A 376 15.70 -31.99 -20.41
N LEU A 377 15.25 -32.11 -21.65
CA LEU A 377 15.24 -33.36 -22.38
C LEU A 377 16.67 -33.88 -22.62
N MET A 378 17.62 -33.00 -22.89
CA MET A 378 19.02 -33.34 -22.97
C MET A 378 19.58 -33.86 -21.64
N GLU A 379 19.32 -33.11 -20.56
CA GLU A 379 19.73 -33.50 -19.20
C GLU A 379 19.20 -34.88 -18.81
N TYR A 380 17.90 -35.10 -19.04
CA TYR A 380 17.26 -36.40 -18.77
C TYR A 380 17.80 -37.50 -19.71
N GLY A 381 18.07 -37.17 -20.96
CA GLY A 381 18.68 -38.10 -21.93
C GLY A 381 20.09 -38.56 -21.50
N TYR A 382 20.93 -37.67 -21.04
CA TYR A 382 22.26 -38.01 -20.49
C TYR A 382 22.16 -38.90 -19.25
N TYR A 383 21.25 -38.54 -18.30
CA TYR A 383 20.99 -39.41 -17.14
C TYR A 383 20.60 -40.83 -17.56
N LEU A 384 19.69 -40.98 -18.54
CA LEU A 384 19.24 -42.30 -19.03
C LEU A 384 20.33 -43.07 -19.72
N LEU A 385 21.33 -42.44 -20.35
CA LEU A 385 22.51 -43.08 -20.90
C LEU A 385 23.38 -43.70 -19.80
N GLU A 386 23.61 -42.96 -18.73
CA GLU A 386 24.41 -43.40 -17.58
C GLU A 386 23.68 -44.53 -16.82
N ASP A 387 22.33 -44.46 -16.71
CA ASP A 387 21.53 -45.56 -16.17
C ASP A 387 21.44 -46.80 -17.08
N GLY A 388 22.01 -46.73 -18.27
CA GLY A 388 22.05 -47.81 -19.26
C GLY A 388 20.80 -47.95 -20.12
N ASN A 389 19.82 -47.06 -19.99
CA ASN A 389 18.58 -47.11 -20.76
C ASN A 389 18.69 -46.31 -22.08
N ARG A 390 19.51 -46.88 -23.00
CA ARG A 390 19.84 -46.24 -24.31
C ARG A 390 18.58 -45.93 -25.14
N ALA A 391 17.56 -46.81 -25.11
CA ALA A 391 16.37 -46.61 -25.93
C ALA A 391 15.54 -45.40 -25.44
N ALA A 392 15.37 -45.24 -24.13
CA ALA A 392 14.71 -44.10 -23.57
C ALA A 392 15.53 -42.81 -23.76
N ALA A 393 16.87 -42.87 -23.65
CA ALA A 393 17.74 -41.73 -23.92
C ALA A 393 17.61 -41.22 -25.37
N GLN A 394 17.63 -42.17 -26.37
CA GLN A 394 17.41 -41.80 -27.77
C GLN A 394 16.07 -41.07 -27.97
N GLU A 395 15.03 -41.53 -27.31
CA GLU A 395 13.69 -40.88 -27.39
C GLU A 395 13.76 -39.44 -26.85
N MET A 396 14.41 -39.21 -25.69
CA MET A 396 14.60 -37.88 -25.14
C MET A 396 15.36 -36.95 -26.07
N PHE A 397 16.46 -37.41 -26.64
CA PHE A 397 17.26 -36.62 -27.61
C PHE A 397 16.48 -36.34 -28.90
N ARG A 398 15.70 -37.30 -29.42
CA ARG A 398 14.81 -37.03 -30.57
C ARG A 398 13.74 -36.00 -30.28
N GLN A 399 13.16 -36.04 -29.11
CA GLN A 399 12.19 -35.01 -28.67
C GLN A 399 12.88 -33.65 -28.52
N ALA A 400 14.06 -33.57 -27.92
CA ALA A 400 14.82 -32.35 -27.80
C ALA A 400 15.14 -31.73 -29.18
N LEU A 401 15.60 -32.54 -30.15
CA LEU A 401 15.87 -32.10 -31.51
C LEU A 401 14.61 -31.58 -32.23
N LYS A 402 13.42 -32.10 -31.89
CA LYS A 402 12.16 -31.61 -32.46
C LYS A 402 11.89 -30.16 -32.04
N TYR A 403 12.25 -29.77 -30.81
CA TYR A 403 12.05 -28.42 -30.27
C TYR A 403 13.23 -27.49 -30.55
N ASP A 404 14.45 -28.02 -30.70
CA ASP A 404 15.65 -27.31 -31.10
C ASP A 404 16.33 -28.02 -32.29
N PRO A 405 15.81 -27.86 -33.54
CA PRO A 405 16.33 -28.56 -34.72
C PRO A 405 17.73 -28.15 -35.15
N ALA A 406 18.28 -27.08 -34.60
CA ALA A 406 19.60 -26.59 -34.96
C ALA A 406 20.70 -27.06 -33.98
N ASN A 407 20.37 -27.90 -33.02
CA ASN A 407 21.29 -28.35 -31.98
C ASN A 407 22.19 -29.50 -32.52
N VAL A 408 23.40 -29.13 -32.92
CA VAL A 408 24.40 -30.03 -33.51
C VAL A 408 24.83 -31.09 -32.49
N GLU A 409 24.91 -30.77 -31.22
CA GLU A 409 25.29 -31.70 -30.15
C GLU A 409 24.32 -32.89 -30.07
N ILE A 410 22.99 -32.59 -30.10
CA ILE A 410 21.99 -33.64 -30.09
C ILE A 410 22.04 -34.52 -31.32
N GLU A 411 22.27 -33.95 -32.51
CA GLU A 411 22.46 -34.72 -33.76
C GLU A 411 23.63 -35.68 -33.66
N GLU A 412 24.78 -35.19 -33.19
CA GLU A 412 25.99 -36.01 -33.03
C GLU A 412 25.80 -37.18 -32.06
N ILE A 413 25.13 -36.92 -30.93
CA ILE A 413 24.83 -37.96 -29.95
C ILE A 413 23.90 -39.02 -30.55
N LEU A 414 22.86 -38.62 -31.27
CA LEU A 414 21.96 -39.57 -31.93
C LEU A 414 22.62 -40.44 -32.96
N ILE A 415 23.54 -39.85 -33.78
CA ILE A 415 24.35 -40.60 -34.76
C ILE A 415 25.24 -41.65 -34.03
N GLN A 416 25.93 -41.27 -32.96
CA GLN A 416 26.75 -42.17 -32.18
C GLN A 416 25.93 -43.33 -31.56
N LEU A 417 24.76 -43.03 -31.09
CA LEU A 417 23.85 -44.04 -30.51
C LEU A 417 23.24 -44.98 -31.56
N GLU A 418 23.18 -44.57 -32.84
CA GLU A 418 22.71 -45.40 -33.95
C GLU A 418 23.83 -46.28 -34.55
N ASP A 419 25.08 -45.80 -34.58
CA ASP A 419 26.23 -46.51 -35.13
C ASP A 419 26.76 -47.65 -34.22
N ASP A 420 26.45 -47.64 -32.96
CA ASP A 420 26.81 -48.70 -31.98
C ASP A 420 25.85 -49.91 -32.00
N PHE A 421 24.98 -50.01 -33.00
CA PHE A 421 24.16 -51.16 -33.32
C PHE A 421 24.65 -51.89 -34.58
#